data_7949712c2a86c449fca419347238f639
#
_entry.id   7949712c2a86c449fca419347238f639
#
_cell.length_a   1.000
_cell.length_b   1.000
_cell.length_c   1.000
_cell.angle_alpha   90.00
_cell.angle_beta   90.00
_cell.angle_gamma   90.00
#
_symmetry.space_group_name_H-M   'P 1'
#
loop_
_entity.id
_entity.type
_entity.pdbx_description
1 polymer ?
#
loop_
_entity_poly.entity_id
_entity_poly.type
_entity_poly.pdbx_seq_one_letter_code
_entity_poly.pdbx_strand_id
1 'polypeptide(L)'
;MVKRLSFGIIMLKRMFQEMKGILLMRCGKLCLMVLVLGFMSRSGLHAQHSSEELVIQAKALVEKVKPENTSYRHKNNEVSWGTNGNAVCHADCSGFINALLLHTGTFKEKDFKNHLGTERPLARHYFDAIIHQRGFVEITRIHEVKAGDIIAIRYPPGSSNTGHVMLVVNKPDSRTATEPMIKGTSQYEIQIIDSSTSGHGASDSRRMGDGKFHEGLGTGIFRIYTNQQGVFVGHAWSNYPSSKYQDIKARHIVVGRVAKSN
;
A
#
# COMPACT_ATOMS: atom_id res chain seq x y z
N MET A 1 26.98 -42.98 64.20
CA MET A 1 26.62 -43.31 62.84
C MET A 1 25.38 -42.51 62.33
N VAL A 2 24.79 -41.66 63.12
CA VAL A 2 23.52 -40.94 62.78
C VAL A 2 23.73 -39.54 62.12
N LYS A 3 24.91 -38.90 62.29
CA LYS A 3 25.16 -37.53 61.75
C LYS A 3 25.46 -37.45 60.20
N ARG A 4 25.81 -38.59 59.55
CA ARG A 4 26.08 -38.58 58.08
C ARG A 4 24.84 -38.70 57.20
N LEU A 5 23.71 -39.22 57.66
CA LEU A 5 22.46 -39.34 56.89
C LEU A 5 21.70 -38.01 56.78
N SER A 6 21.82 -37.13 57.75
CA SER A 6 21.13 -35.84 57.78
C SER A 6 21.64 -34.83 56.74
N PHE A 7 22.94 -34.89 56.40
CA PHE A 7 23.56 -33.95 55.45
C PHE A 7 23.18 -34.26 53.99
N GLY A 8 23.02 -35.57 53.64
CA GLY A 8 22.61 -35.99 52.31
C GLY A 8 21.17 -35.57 51.95
N ILE A 9 20.25 -35.63 52.91
CA ILE A 9 18.84 -35.27 52.68
C ILE A 9 18.66 -33.77 52.49
N ILE A 10 19.45 -32.94 53.16
CA ILE A 10 19.41 -31.48 53.01
C ILE A 10 19.98 -31.06 51.65
N MET A 11 21.05 -31.67 51.20
CA MET A 11 21.61 -31.42 49.84
C MET A 11 20.66 -31.83 48.74
N LEU A 12 20.02 -32.96 48.84
CA LEU A 12 19.04 -33.44 47.84
C LEU A 12 17.81 -32.50 47.73
N LYS A 13 17.29 -32.01 48.85
CA LYS A 13 16.20 -31.04 48.88
C LYS A 13 16.58 -29.71 48.23
N ARG A 14 17.80 -29.24 48.41
CA ARG A 14 18.30 -27.99 47.81
C ARG A 14 18.45 -28.13 46.29
N MET A 15 19.01 -29.22 45.79
CA MET A 15 19.12 -29.50 44.37
C MET A 15 17.73 -29.62 43.71
N PHE A 16 16.73 -30.20 44.35
CA PHE A 16 15.34 -30.29 43.83
C PHE A 16 14.66 -28.93 43.78
N GLN A 17 14.92 -28.02 44.69
CA GLN A 17 14.41 -26.62 44.67
C GLN A 17 15.06 -25.83 43.54
N GLU A 18 16.35 -25.94 43.32
CA GLU A 18 17.04 -25.26 42.21
C GLU A 18 16.61 -25.76 40.84
N MET A 19 16.41 -27.09 40.67
CA MET A 19 15.88 -27.66 39.44
C MET A 19 14.44 -27.19 39.14
N LYS A 20 13.57 -27.04 40.14
CA LYS A 20 12.23 -26.49 39.95
C LYS A 20 12.23 -25.02 39.51
N GLY A 21 13.17 -24.20 40.06
CA GLY A 21 13.35 -22.81 39.67
C GLY A 21 13.78 -22.66 38.19
N ILE A 22 14.74 -23.49 37.77
CA ILE A 22 15.23 -23.48 36.37
C ILE A 22 14.19 -23.97 35.39
N LEU A 23 13.38 -24.99 35.77
CA LEU A 23 12.29 -25.51 34.89
C LEU A 23 11.16 -24.48 34.72
N LEU A 24 10.77 -23.77 35.79
CA LEU A 24 9.77 -22.71 35.76
C LEU A 24 10.21 -21.51 34.92
N MET A 25 11.50 -21.11 35.01
CA MET A 25 12.04 -20.01 34.17
C MET A 25 12.13 -20.39 32.69
N ARG A 26 12.41 -21.65 32.34
CA ARG A 26 12.46 -22.12 30.96
C ARG A 26 11.06 -22.22 30.36
N CYS A 27 10.06 -22.72 31.10
CA CYS A 27 8.66 -22.74 30.65
C CYS A 27 8.08 -21.33 30.46
N GLY A 28 8.37 -20.38 31.38
CA GLY A 28 7.91 -18.99 31.24
C GLY A 28 8.46 -18.29 30.01
N LYS A 29 9.76 -18.47 29.69
CA LYS A 29 10.37 -17.90 28.48
C LYS A 29 9.85 -18.54 27.20
N LEU A 30 9.58 -19.85 27.18
CA LEU A 30 9.04 -20.55 26.02
C LEU A 30 7.58 -20.16 25.75
N CYS A 31 6.74 -20.03 26.81
CA CYS A 31 5.37 -19.53 26.67
C CYS A 31 5.31 -18.08 26.18
N LEU A 32 6.19 -17.20 26.65
CA LEU A 32 6.26 -15.81 26.20
C LEU A 32 6.69 -15.72 24.73
N MET A 33 7.65 -16.55 24.30
CA MET A 33 8.15 -16.57 22.93
C MET A 33 7.08 -17.12 21.96
N VAL A 34 6.31 -18.13 22.35
CA VAL A 34 5.18 -18.66 21.54
C VAL A 34 4.03 -17.67 21.46
N LEU A 35 3.73 -16.92 22.53
CA LEU A 35 2.75 -15.84 22.52
C LEU A 35 3.14 -14.69 21.60
N VAL A 36 4.41 -14.26 21.62
CA VAL A 36 4.92 -13.19 20.76
C VAL A 36 4.94 -13.61 19.28
N LEU A 37 5.36 -14.84 18.98
CA LEU A 37 5.35 -15.39 17.61
C LEU A 37 3.90 -15.61 17.11
N GLY A 38 2.98 -16.04 17.96
CA GLY A 38 1.56 -16.21 17.62
C GLY A 38 0.85 -14.87 17.36
N PHE A 39 1.26 -13.81 18.05
CA PHE A 39 0.72 -12.46 17.84
C PHE A 39 1.25 -11.83 16.54
N MET A 40 2.55 -12.01 16.23
CA MET A 40 3.15 -11.52 14.99
C MET A 40 2.60 -12.23 13.75
N SER A 41 2.31 -13.54 13.81
CA SER A 41 1.78 -14.28 12.66
C SER A 41 0.32 -13.94 12.34
N ARG A 42 -0.54 -13.76 13.35
CA ARG A 42 -1.94 -13.32 13.13
C ARG A 42 -2.00 -11.90 12.57
N SER A 43 -1.07 -11.05 12.99
CA SER A 43 -0.98 -9.67 12.52
C SER A 43 -0.58 -9.57 11.03
N GLY A 44 0.33 -10.37 10.54
CA GLY A 44 0.75 -10.42 9.13
C GLY A 44 -0.37 -10.88 8.19
N LEU A 45 -1.05 -11.95 8.54
CA LEU A 45 -2.13 -12.54 7.73
C LEU A 45 -3.31 -11.57 7.48
N HIS A 46 -3.72 -10.80 8.47
CA HIS A 46 -4.86 -9.88 8.32
C HIS A 46 -4.54 -8.65 7.44
N ALA A 47 -3.32 -8.08 7.55
CA ALA A 47 -2.90 -6.97 6.70
C ALA A 47 -2.68 -7.41 5.24
N GLN A 48 -2.20 -8.63 5.03
CA GLN A 48 -2.07 -9.20 3.70
C GLN A 48 -3.46 -9.42 3.08
N HIS A 49 -4.43 -9.92 3.84
CA HIS A 49 -5.79 -10.13 3.36
C HIS A 49 -6.48 -8.81 2.96
N SER A 50 -6.30 -7.72 3.72
CA SER A 50 -6.87 -6.42 3.36
C SER A 50 -6.23 -5.81 2.11
N SER A 51 -4.92 -5.98 1.92
CA SER A 51 -4.21 -5.49 0.73
C SER A 51 -4.59 -6.26 -0.54
N GLU A 52 -4.75 -7.57 -0.42
CA GLU A 52 -5.22 -8.44 -1.51
C GLU A 52 -6.67 -8.10 -1.91
N GLU A 53 -7.55 -7.86 -0.93
CA GLU A 53 -8.94 -7.48 -1.17
C GLU A 53 -9.07 -6.15 -1.91
N LEU A 54 -8.23 -5.15 -1.58
CA LEU A 54 -8.18 -3.89 -2.33
C LEU A 54 -7.92 -4.14 -3.83
N VAL A 55 -6.95 -5.00 -4.15
CA VAL A 55 -6.60 -5.30 -5.55
C VAL A 55 -7.70 -6.09 -6.24
N ILE A 56 -8.28 -7.08 -5.57
CA ILE A 56 -9.38 -7.91 -6.11
C ILE A 56 -10.57 -7.02 -6.48
N GLN A 57 -11.01 -6.16 -5.55
CA GLN A 57 -12.17 -5.31 -5.77
C GLN A 57 -11.89 -4.20 -6.80
N ALA A 58 -10.69 -3.64 -6.82
CA ALA A 58 -10.31 -2.66 -7.84
C ALA A 58 -10.29 -3.26 -9.25
N LYS A 59 -9.71 -4.46 -9.43
CA LYS A 59 -9.73 -5.19 -10.70
C LYS A 59 -11.14 -5.53 -11.12
N ALA A 60 -11.96 -6.06 -10.21
CA ALA A 60 -13.35 -6.39 -10.49
C ALA A 60 -14.16 -5.16 -10.96
N LEU A 61 -13.87 -3.97 -10.43
CA LEU A 61 -14.50 -2.73 -10.88
C LEU A 61 -14.03 -2.34 -12.28
N VAL A 62 -12.71 -2.39 -12.55
CA VAL A 62 -12.14 -2.10 -13.89
C VAL A 62 -12.71 -3.03 -14.97
N GLU A 63 -12.86 -4.32 -14.66
CA GLU A 63 -13.38 -5.32 -15.58
C GLU A 63 -14.88 -5.14 -15.90
N LYS A 64 -15.65 -4.60 -14.94
CA LYS A 64 -17.12 -4.45 -15.06
C LYS A 64 -17.53 -3.08 -15.58
N VAL A 65 -16.74 -2.04 -15.32
CA VAL A 65 -17.11 -0.67 -15.71
C VAL A 65 -16.94 -0.50 -17.22
N LYS A 66 -17.98 -0.03 -17.89
CA LYS A 66 -17.93 0.30 -19.32
C LYS A 66 -17.42 1.71 -19.54
N PRO A 67 -16.85 2.04 -20.72
CA PRO A 67 -16.35 3.39 -21.00
C PRO A 67 -17.37 4.51 -20.77
N GLU A 68 -18.65 4.28 -21.08
CA GLU A 68 -19.74 5.23 -20.85
C GLU A 68 -20.10 5.42 -19.37
N ASN A 69 -19.70 4.48 -18.50
CA ASN A 69 -19.99 4.47 -17.06
C ASN A 69 -18.78 4.91 -16.22
N THR A 70 -17.76 5.49 -16.85
CA THR A 70 -16.60 6.03 -16.14
C THR A 70 -16.25 7.42 -16.64
N SER A 71 -15.80 8.28 -15.74
CA SER A 71 -15.28 9.62 -16.07
C SER A 71 -14.48 10.18 -14.92
N TYR A 72 -13.54 11.08 -15.23
CA TYR A 72 -12.79 11.81 -14.21
C TYR A 72 -13.56 13.05 -13.76
N ARG A 73 -13.95 13.12 -12.49
CA ARG A 73 -14.64 14.30 -11.95
C ARG A 73 -14.31 14.55 -10.48
N HIS A 74 -14.15 15.84 -10.13
CA HIS A 74 -13.79 16.27 -8.77
C HIS A 74 -14.99 16.41 -7.81
N LYS A 75 -16.19 16.49 -8.32
CA LYS A 75 -17.42 16.68 -7.53
C LYS A 75 -18.45 15.61 -7.88
N ASN A 76 -19.37 15.36 -6.97
CA ASN A 76 -20.45 14.39 -7.16
C ASN A 76 -19.90 13.01 -7.57
N ASN A 77 -18.91 12.53 -6.77
CA ASN A 77 -18.32 11.22 -7.02
C ASN A 77 -19.37 10.14 -6.85
N GLU A 78 -19.39 9.21 -7.81
CA GLU A 78 -20.24 8.04 -7.78
C GLU A 78 -19.37 6.83 -8.16
N VAL A 79 -19.22 5.89 -7.21
CA VAL A 79 -18.48 4.66 -7.44
C VAL A 79 -19.33 3.50 -6.94
N SER A 80 -19.66 2.58 -7.83
CA SER A 80 -20.48 1.40 -7.53
C SER A 80 -19.97 0.18 -8.26
N TRP A 81 -19.84 -0.92 -7.56
CA TRP A 81 -19.45 -2.22 -8.13
C TRP A 81 -20.59 -2.92 -8.87
N GLY A 82 -21.82 -2.35 -8.80
CA GLY A 82 -23.00 -2.83 -9.49
C GLY A 82 -23.47 -4.20 -9.03
N THR A 83 -24.77 -4.40 -8.91
CA THR A 83 -25.38 -5.70 -8.63
C THR A 83 -25.75 -6.44 -9.88
N ASN A 84 -25.87 -5.96 -11.03
CA ASN A 84 -26.29 -6.60 -12.28
C ASN A 84 -25.52 -6.10 -13.52
N GLY A 85 -24.20 -5.95 -13.38
CA GLY A 85 -23.34 -5.52 -14.50
C GLY A 85 -23.34 -4.00 -14.74
N ASN A 86 -24.01 -3.19 -13.92
CA ASN A 86 -24.02 -1.74 -14.00
C ASN A 86 -22.99 -1.11 -13.05
N ALA A 87 -21.74 -1.49 -13.18
CA ALA A 87 -20.65 -0.86 -12.45
C ALA A 87 -20.44 0.57 -12.97
N VAL A 88 -20.16 1.49 -12.03
CA VAL A 88 -19.98 2.92 -12.33
C VAL A 88 -18.75 3.44 -11.58
N CYS A 89 -17.95 4.28 -12.23
CA CYS A 89 -16.87 5.03 -11.58
C CYS A 89 -16.76 6.45 -12.16
N HIS A 90 -17.54 7.35 -11.63
CA HIS A 90 -17.46 8.78 -11.93
C HIS A 90 -16.78 9.47 -10.75
N ALA A 91 -15.43 9.51 -10.75
CA ALA A 91 -14.66 10.02 -9.62
C ALA A 91 -13.29 10.54 -10.08
N ASP A 92 -12.68 11.40 -9.27
CA ASP A 92 -11.25 11.68 -9.36
C ASP A 92 -10.42 10.55 -8.71
N CYS A 93 -9.09 10.64 -8.80
CA CYS A 93 -8.18 9.64 -8.24
C CYS A 93 -8.43 9.36 -6.77
N SER A 94 -8.63 10.40 -5.97
CA SER A 94 -8.89 10.25 -4.53
C SER A 94 -10.30 9.75 -4.24
N GLY A 95 -11.29 10.14 -5.03
CA GLY A 95 -12.65 9.65 -4.90
C GLY A 95 -12.77 8.15 -5.15
N PHE A 96 -12.05 7.62 -6.15
CA PHE A 96 -11.95 6.19 -6.38
C PHE A 96 -11.31 5.46 -5.19
N ILE A 97 -10.13 5.91 -4.71
CA ILE A 97 -9.44 5.28 -3.58
C ILE A 97 -10.28 5.35 -2.29
N ASN A 98 -10.96 6.48 -2.02
CA ASN A 98 -11.86 6.61 -0.88
C ASN A 98 -12.98 5.56 -0.94
N ALA A 99 -13.65 5.41 -2.08
CA ALA A 99 -14.71 4.44 -2.29
C ALA A 99 -14.20 2.99 -2.16
N LEU A 100 -13.03 2.70 -2.71
CA LEU A 100 -12.42 1.37 -2.60
C LEU A 100 -12.11 0.98 -1.16
N LEU A 101 -11.52 1.90 -0.36
CA LEU A 101 -11.21 1.66 1.05
C LEU A 101 -12.47 1.40 1.89
N LEU A 102 -13.57 2.10 1.60
CA LEU A 102 -14.87 1.86 2.24
C LEU A 102 -15.50 0.54 1.80
N HIS A 103 -15.53 0.28 0.50
CA HIS A 103 -16.15 -0.91 -0.08
C HIS A 103 -15.54 -2.20 0.45
N THR A 104 -14.22 -2.23 0.60
CA THR A 104 -13.49 -3.39 1.15
C THR A 104 -13.54 -3.46 2.69
N GLY A 105 -14.12 -2.47 3.37
CA GLY A 105 -14.08 -2.37 4.82
C GLY A 105 -12.69 -2.12 5.41
N THR A 106 -11.71 -1.82 4.55
CA THR A 106 -10.34 -1.47 4.97
C THR A 106 -10.32 -0.20 5.82
N PHE A 107 -11.12 0.80 5.45
CA PHE A 107 -11.45 1.98 6.25
C PHE A 107 -12.95 2.04 6.52
N LYS A 108 -13.31 2.62 7.65
CA LYS A 108 -14.64 3.12 7.97
C LYS A 108 -14.66 4.63 7.75
N GLU A 109 -15.84 5.25 7.63
CA GLU A 109 -15.96 6.70 7.42
C GLU A 109 -15.16 7.54 8.44
N LYS A 110 -15.20 7.16 9.72
CA LYS A 110 -14.45 7.82 10.78
C LYS A 110 -12.93 7.81 10.58
N ASP A 111 -12.41 6.78 9.90
CA ASP A 111 -10.97 6.60 9.72
C ASP A 111 -10.39 7.64 8.77
N PHE A 112 -11.19 8.14 7.82
CA PHE A 112 -10.76 9.26 6.97
C PHE A 112 -10.47 10.52 7.80
N LYS A 113 -11.36 10.88 8.71
CA LYS A 113 -11.15 12.04 9.59
C LYS A 113 -9.98 11.80 10.56
N ASN A 114 -9.90 10.61 11.13
CA ASN A 114 -8.89 10.25 12.11
C ASN A 114 -7.46 10.20 11.52
N HIS A 115 -7.31 9.59 10.33
CA HIS A 115 -6.01 9.37 9.71
C HIS A 115 -5.64 10.45 8.69
N LEU A 116 -6.60 10.92 7.88
CA LEU A 116 -6.36 11.86 6.80
C LEU A 116 -6.84 13.29 7.11
N GLY A 117 -7.45 13.51 8.27
CA GLY A 117 -7.84 14.85 8.77
C GLY A 117 -9.10 15.44 8.13
N THR A 118 -9.81 14.69 7.28
CA THR A 118 -11.03 15.15 6.59
C THR A 118 -11.90 13.96 6.19
N GLU A 119 -13.20 14.18 6.07
CA GLU A 119 -14.16 13.15 5.63
C GLU A 119 -14.03 12.83 4.13
N ARG A 120 -13.54 13.78 3.34
CA ARG A 120 -13.27 13.60 1.90
C ARG A 120 -11.81 13.88 1.56
N PRO A 121 -10.90 12.92 1.78
CA PRO A 121 -9.49 13.10 1.49
C PRO A 121 -9.23 13.31 -0.01
N LEU A 122 -8.26 14.17 -0.28
CA LEU A 122 -7.65 14.39 -1.59
C LEU A 122 -6.25 13.78 -1.61
N ALA A 123 -5.61 13.70 -2.77
CA ALA A 123 -4.27 13.14 -2.93
C ALA A 123 -3.24 13.69 -1.93
N ARG A 124 -3.24 15.00 -1.65
CA ARG A 124 -2.36 15.62 -0.64
C ARG A 124 -2.55 15.03 0.77
N HIS A 125 -3.77 14.67 1.15
CA HIS A 125 -4.05 14.13 2.48
C HIS A 125 -3.52 12.70 2.62
N TYR A 126 -3.58 11.90 1.55
CA TYR A 126 -2.91 10.58 1.49
C TYR A 126 -1.40 10.73 1.63
N PHE A 127 -0.82 11.66 0.87
CA PHE A 127 0.60 11.97 0.95
C PHE A 127 1.01 12.33 2.39
N ASP A 128 0.31 13.27 3.02
CA ASP A 128 0.59 13.71 4.39
C ASP A 128 0.35 12.59 5.41
N ALA A 129 -0.67 11.76 5.23
CA ALA A 129 -0.95 10.62 6.11
C ALA A 129 0.14 9.55 6.03
N ILE A 130 0.65 9.25 4.82
CA ILE A 130 1.71 8.26 4.60
C ILE A 130 3.02 8.71 5.25
N ILE A 131 3.49 9.95 4.99
CA ILE A 131 4.73 10.48 5.58
C ILE A 131 4.68 10.49 7.11
N HIS A 132 3.51 10.83 7.69
CA HIS A 132 3.34 10.87 9.15
C HIS A 132 2.86 9.53 9.72
N GLN A 133 2.79 8.50 8.90
CA GLN A 133 2.38 7.13 9.25
C GLN A 133 1.03 7.07 10.01
N ARG A 134 0.08 7.94 9.63
CA ARG A 134 -1.28 7.96 10.18
C ARG A 134 -2.19 7.04 9.37
N GLY A 135 -2.49 5.85 9.89
CA GLY A 135 -3.25 4.80 9.19
C GLY A 135 -2.48 4.11 8.06
N PHE A 136 -1.21 4.43 7.88
CA PHE A 136 -0.32 3.85 6.88
C PHE A 136 1.06 3.55 7.47
N VAL A 137 1.73 2.55 6.89
CA VAL A 137 3.17 2.33 7.04
C VAL A 137 3.82 2.88 5.77
N GLU A 138 4.77 3.80 5.90
CA GLU A 138 5.53 4.32 4.76
C GLU A 138 6.48 3.23 4.22
N ILE A 139 6.48 3.04 2.89
CA ILE A 139 7.36 2.14 2.16
C ILE A 139 8.40 2.99 1.45
N THR A 140 9.66 2.91 1.85
CA THR A 140 10.72 3.79 1.37
C THR A 140 11.58 3.20 0.25
N ARG A 141 11.45 1.88 0.00
CA ARG A 141 12.27 1.17 -0.98
C ARG A 141 11.42 0.39 -1.96
N ILE A 142 11.85 0.41 -3.23
CA ILE A 142 11.10 -0.21 -4.34
C ILE A 142 10.85 -1.71 -4.15
N HIS A 143 11.81 -2.45 -3.57
CA HIS A 143 11.68 -3.90 -3.36
C HIS A 143 10.72 -4.28 -2.22
N GLU A 144 10.31 -3.32 -1.40
CA GLU A 144 9.31 -3.50 -0.34
C GLU A 144 7.88 -3.25 -0.82
N VAL A 145 7.73 -2.61 -1.99
CA VAL A 145 6.41 -2.31 -2.60
C VAL A 145 5.70 -3.61 -2.97
N LYS A 146 4.41 -3.69 -2.66
CA LYS A 146 3.56 -4.87 -2.91
C LYS A 146 2.20 -4.46 -3.45
N ALA A 147 1.48 -5.43 -3.99
CA ALA A 147 0.08 -5.29 -4.34
C ALA A 147 -0.75 -4.78 -3.14
N GLY A 148 -1.65 -3.83 -3.40
CA GLY A 148 -2.47 -3.18 -2.39
C GLY A 148 -1.83 -1.97 -1.70
N ASP A 149 -0.55 -1.66 -1.97
CA ASP A 149 0.06 -0.40 -1.54
C ASP A 149 -0.56 0.78 -2.31
N ILE A 150 -0.56 1.94 -1.70
CA ILE A 150 -1.08 3.19 -2.28
C ILE A 150 0.09 4.10 -2.59
N ILE A 151 0.22 4.54 -3.84
CA ILE A 151 1.14 5.58 -4.26
C ILE A 151 0.42 6.92 -4.15
N ALA A 152 1.03 7.91 -3.49
CA ALA A 152 0.55 9.28 -3.47
C ALA A 152 1.63 10.24 -3.97
N ILE A 153 1.24 11.13 -4.88
CA ILE A 153 2.09 12.18 -5.45
C ILE A 153 1.57 13.52 -4.94
N ARG A 154 2.46 14.35 -4.41
CA ARG A 154 2.15 15.72 -4.05
C ARG A 154 2.65 16.68 -5.13
N TYR A 155 1.76 17.53 -5.61
CA TYR A 155 2.13 18.59 -6.55
C TYR A 155 2.58 19.84 -5.81
N PRO A 156 3.37 20.71 -6.47
CA PRO A 156 3.86 21.94 -5.85
C PRO A 156 2.73 22.83 -5.31
N PRO A 157 2.97 23.59 -4.24
CA PRO A 157 2.03 24.60 -3.77
C PRO A 157 1.63 25.56 -4.90
N GLY A 158 0.35 25.96 -4.92
CA GLY A 158 -0.19 26.84 -5.97
C GLY A 158 -0.64 26.12 -7.25
N SER A 159 -0.42 24.79 -7.38
CA SER A 159 -0.98 24.01 -8.46
C SER A 159 -2.50 23.94 -8.33
N SER A 160 -3.23 24.01 -9.45
CA SER A 160 -4.70 23.81 -9.50
C SER A 160 -5.13 22.43 -9.02
N ASN A 161 -4.25 21.44 -9.16
CA ASN A 161 -4.43 20.07 -8.66
C ASN A 161 -3.46 19.84 -7.48
N THR A 162 -3.93 19.16 -6.43
CA THR A 162 -3.15 18.91 -5.20
C THR A 162 -2.19 17.72 -5.33
N GLY A 163 -2.34 16.88 -6.34
CA GLY A 163 -1.54 15.68 -6.55
C GLY A 163 -2.33 14.56 -7.22
N HIS A 164 -1.81 13.34 -7.09
CA HIS A 164 -2.45 12.14 -7.62
C HIS A 164 -2.31 10.97 -6.64
N VAL A 165 -3.26 10.04 -6.66
CA VAL A 165 -3.21 8.83 -5.83
C VAL A 165 -3.66 7.63 -6.65
N MET A 166 -2.96 6.49 -6.49
CA MET A 166 -3.21 5.27 -7.25
C MET A 166 -2.94 4.02 -6.43
N LEU A 167 -3.59 2.92 -6.78
CA LEU A 167 -3.41 1.61 -6.17
C LEU A 167 -2.34 0.81 -6.92
N VAL A 168 -1.41 0.22 -6.21
CA VAL A 168 -0.44 -0.76 -6.74
C VAL A 168 -1.12 -2.11 -6.95
N VAL A 169 -0.98 -2.69 -8.14
CA VAL A 169 -1.63 -3.95 -8.52
C VAL A 169 -0.74 -5.17 -8.29
N ASN A 170 0.57 -5.00 -8.51
CA ASN A 170 1.55 -6.08 -8.37
C ASN A 170 2.88 -5.55 -7.81
N LYS A 171 3.79 -6.47 -7.51
CA LYS A 171 5.17 -6.10 -7.19
C LYS A 171 5.81 -5.37 -8.39
N PRO A 172 6.62 -4.33 -8.14
CA PRO A 172 7.37 -3.65 -9.19
C PRO A 172 8.31 -4.59 -9.94
N ASP A 173 8.34 -4.47 -11.26
CA ASP A 173 9.27 -5.18 -12.13
C ASP A 173 10.42 -4.26 -12.53
N SER A 174 11.67 -4.74 -12.43
CA SER A 174 12.80 -4.01 -12.97
C SER A 174 12.72 -4.03 -14.50
N ARG A 175 13.09 -2.92 -15.13
CA ARG A 175 13.08 -2.81 -16.59
C ARG A 175 14.44 -2.39 -17.12
N THR A 176 14.72 -2.72 -18.38
CA THR A 176 15.81 -2.08 -19.11
C THR A 176 15.52 -0.58 -19.19
N ALA A 177 16.51 0.23 -18.82
CA ALA A 177 16.34 1.68 -18.81
C ALA A 177 16.06 2.21 -20.23
N THR A 178 15.06 3.09 -20.33
CA THR A 178 14.69 3.80 -21.56
C THR A 178 14.58 5.29 -21.28
N GLU A 179 14.48 6.11 -22.31
CA GLU A 179 14.25 7.56 -22.15
C GLU A 179 13.00 7.86 -21.29
N PRO A 180 13.06 8.92 -20.48
CA PRO A 180 14.25 9.73 -20.16
C PRO A 180 15.21 8.98 -19.24
N MET A 181 16.49 8.94 -19.61
CA MET A 181 17.55 8.28 -18.85
C MET A 181 18.15 9.24 -17.83
N ILE A 182 18.06 8.90 -16.56
CA ILE A 182 18.58 9.70 -15.45
C ILE A 182 19.82 8.99 -14.90
N LYS A 183 20.96 9.68 -14.93
CA LYS A 183 22.26 9.13 -14.49
C LYS A 183 22.19 8.65 -13.04
N GLY A 184 22.68 7.45 -12.78
CA GLY A 184 22.76 6.87 -11.44
C GLY A 184 21.43 6.32 -10.90
N THR A 185 20.43 6.15 -11.79
CA THR A 185 19.13 5.58 -11.40
C THR A 185 18.86 4.26 -12.09
N SER A 186 18.00 3.46 -11.44
CA SER A 186 17.36 2.28 -12.01
C SER A 186 15.89 2.58 -12.26
N GLN A 187 15.30 1.95 -13.29
CA GLN A 187 13.89 2.12 -13.66
C GLN A 187 13.08 0.86 -13.32
N TYR A 188 11.86 1.09 -12.82
CA TYR A 188 10.91 0.05 -12.50
C TYR A 188 9.55 0.37 -13.11
N GLU A 189 8.84 -0.66 -13.54
CA GLU A 189 7.42 -0.60 -13.92
C GLU A 189 6.55 -1.09 -12.78
N ILE A 190 5.47 -0.35 -12.52
CA ILE A 190 4.45 -0.74 -11.55
C ILE A 190 3.11 -0.71 -12.26
N GLN A 191 2.41 -1.84 -12.28
CA GLN A 191 1.03 -1.85 -12.71
C GLN A 191 0.17 -1.19 -11.62
N ILE A 192 -0.64 -0.22 -12.03
CA ILE A 192 -1.52 0.53 -11.13
C ILE A 192 -2.97 0.51 -11.61
N ILE A 193 -3.88 0.81 -10.70
CA ILE A 193 -5.27 1.20 -10.98
C ILE A 193 -5.51 2.57 -10.40
N ASP A 194 -6.05 3.46 -11.21
CA ASP A 194 -6.44 4.82 -10.83
C ASP A 194 -7.62 5.34 -11.64
N SER A 195 -8.20 6.44 -11.19
CA SER A 195 -9.04 7.28 -12.05
C SER A 195 -8.24 8.50 -12.49
N SER A 196 -8.17 8.74 -13.81
CA SER A 196 -7.32 9.75 -14.42
C SER A 196 -7.93 10.35 -15.69
N THR A 197 -7.42 11.51 -16.09
CA THR A 197 -7.73 12.15 -17.40
C THR A 197 -6.83 11.66 -18.53
N SER A 198 -5.81 10.82 -18.22
CA SER A 198 -4.83 10.35 -19.20
C SER A 198 -4.36 8.93 -18.87
N GLY A 199 -4.00 8.17 -19.90
CA GLY A 199 -3.50 6.81 -19.76
C GLY A 199 -2.04 6.72 -19.34
N HIS A 200 -1.62 5.51 -18.90
CA HIS A 200 -0.29 5.16 -18.42
C HIS A 200 0.49 4.23 -19.36
N GLY A 201 0.33 4.38 -20.66
CA GLY A 201 1.12 3.62 -21.63
C GLY A 201 0.27 2.79 -22.60
N ALA A 202 0.94 1.99 -23.44
CA ALA A 202 0.30 1.26 -24.53
C ALA A 202 -0.71 0.19 -24.06
N SER A 203 -0.47 -0.40 -22.90
CA SER A 203 -1.30 -1.44 -22.28
C SER A 203 -2.36 -0.90 -21.32
N ASP A 204 -2.55 0.43 -21.28
CA ASP A 204 -3.59 1.03 -20.44
C ASP A 204 -4.99 0.61 -20.90
N SER A 205 -5.83 0.18 -19.98
CA SER A 205 -7.19 -0.32 -20.26
C SER A 205 -8.13 0.77 -20.82
N ARG A 206 -7.80 2.05 -20.64
CA ARG A 206 -8.54 3.20 -21.17
C ARG A 206 -8.23 3.48 -22.64
N ARG A 207 -7.25 2.79 -23.23
CA ARG A 207 -6.84 3.03 -24.61
C ARG A 207 -7.89 2.54 -25.58
N MET A 208 -8.36 3.46 -26.44
CA MET A 208 -9.31 3.20 -27.51
C MET A 208 -8.61 2.73 -28.80
N GLY A 209 -9.39 2.21 -29.74
CA GLY A 209 -8.88 1.71 -31.02
C GLY A 209 -8.20 2.77 -31.88
N ASP A 210 -8.51 4.06 -31.70
CA ASP A 210 -7.83 5.19 -32.36
C ASP A 210 -6.53 5.64 -31.65
N GLY A 211 -6.13 4.93 -30.60
CA GLY A 211 -4.93 5.22 -29.80
C GLY A 211 -5.09 6.29 -28.74
N LYS A 212 -6.24 6.95 -28.66
CA LYS A 212 -6.57 7.89 -27.57
C LYS A 212 -6.97 7.14 -26.31
N PHE A 213 -7.15 7.89 -25.25
CA PHE A 213 -7.59 7.36 -23.95
C PHE A 213 -8.90 8.02 -23.55
N HIS A 214 -9.85 7.24 -23.07
CA HIS A 214 -10.99 7.80 -22.35
C HIS A 214 -10.56 8.15 -20.92
N GLU A 215 -11.29 9.08 -20.30
CA GLU A 215 -11.08 9.48 -18.91
C GLU A 215 -11.73 8.49 -17.93
N GLY A 216 -11.31 8.54 -16.68
CA GLY A 216 -11.89 7.79 -15.57
C GLY A 216 -11.04 6.60 -15.11
N LEU A 217 -11.72 5.54 -14.65
CA LEU A 217 -11.08 4.38 -14.07
C LEU A 217 -10.36 3.53 -15.11
N GLY A 218 -9.15 3.09 -14.78
CA GLY A 218 -8.42 2.14 -15.62
C GLY A 218 -7.16 1.60 -14.93
N THR A 219 -6.52 0.67 -15.62
CA THR A 219 -5.23 0.11 -15.23
C THR A 219 -4.17 0.48 -16.26
N GLY A 220 -2.95 0.73 -15.80
CA GLY A 220 -1.83 1.03 -16.69
C GLY A 220 -0.49 0.86 -15.99
N ILE A 221 0.58 1.29 -16.66
CA ILE A 221 1.95 1.13 -16.18
C ILE A 221 2.54 2.47 -15.78
N PHE A 222 2.82 2.60 -14.49
CA PHE A 222 3.52 3.75 -13.91
C PHE A 222 5.02 3.44 -13.81
N ARG A 223 5.90 4.42 -14.07
CA ARG A 223 7.35 4.23 -14.02
C ARG A 223 7.96 4.97 -12.86
N ILE A 224 8.75 4.25 -12.06
CA ILE A 224 9.49 4.79 -10.92
C ILE A 224 11.00 4.73 -11.21
N TYR A 225 11.71 5.74 -10.74
CA TYR A 225 13.15 5.84 -10.72
C TYR A 225 13.66 5.73 -9.29
N THR A 226 14.70 4.92 -9.08
CA THR A 226 15.33 4.75 -7.77
C THR A 226 16.84 4.98 -7.88
N ASN A 227 17.45 5.34 -6.75
CA ASN A 227 18.89 5.26 -6.62
C ASN A 227 19.37 3.79 -6.48
N GLN A 228 20.69 3.58 -6.32
CA GLN A 228 21.27 2.25 -6.15
C GLN A 228 20.81 1.50 -4.90
N GLN A 229 20.35 2.22 -3.88
CA GLN A 229 19.79 1.66 -2.64
C GLN A 229 18.29 1.33 -2.74
N GLY A 230 17.68 1.55 -3.93
CA GLY A 230 16.26 1.32 -4.17
C GLY A 230 15.33 2.40 -3.61
N VAL A 231 15.86 3.54 -3.16
CA VAL A 231 15.09 4.68 -2.66
C VAL A 231 14.53 5.48 -3.85
N PHE A 232 13.29 5.92 -3.77
CA PHE A 232 12.62 6.68 -4.82
C PHE A 232 13.29 8.05 -5.04
N VAL A 233 13.57 8.38 -6.29
CA VAL A 233 14.18 9.68 -6.67
C VAL A 233 13.37 10.43 -7.72
N GLY A 234 12.36 9.78 -8.32
CA GLY A 234 11.46 10.39 -9.27
C GLY A 234 10.55 9.38 -9.94
N HIS A 235 9.74 9.85 -10.86
CA HIS A 235 8.81 9.02 -11.60
C HIS A 235 8.54 9.57 -13.00
N ALA A 236 7.91 8.77 -13.85
CA ALA A 236 7.27 9.21 -15.08
C ALA A 236 5.86 8.62 -15.14
N TRP A 237 4.94 9.38 -15.74
CA TRP A 237 3.52 9.07 -15.76
C TRP A 237 3.17 7.74 -16.43
N SER A 238 3.99 7.33 -17.40
CA SER A 238 3.80 6.08 -18.14
C SER A 238 5.13 5.42 -18.49
N ASN A 239 5.06 4.22 -19.04
CA ASN A 239 6.23 3.51 -19.57
C ASN A 239 6.68 3.98 -20.97
N TYR A 240 6.00 4.95 -21.60
CA TYR A 240 6.44 5.52 -22.87
C TYR A 240 7.77 6.26 -22.73
N PRO A 241 8.69 6.14 -23.71
CA PRO A 241 9.93 6.93 -23.73
C PRO A 241 9.69 8.44 -23.72
N SER A 242 8.58 8.90 -24.30
CA SER A 242 8.15 10.31 -24.30
C SER A 242 7.59 10.80 -22.98
N SER A 243 7.35 9.92 -22.00
CA SER A 243 6.79 10.30 -20.71
C SER A 243 7.82 11.08 -19.89
N LYS A 244 7.49 12.33 -19.55
CA LYS A 244 8.39 13.25 -18.87
C LYS A 244 8.79 12.77 -17.49
N TYR A 245 10.09 12.76 -17.20
CA TYR A 245 10.62 12.55 -15.84
C TYR A 245 10.20 13.69 -14.91
N GLN A 246 9.75 13.31 -13.72
CA GLN A 246 9.44 14.20 -12.62
C GLN A 246 10.38 13.88 -11.45
N ASP A 247 11.24 14.83 -11.11
CA ASP A 247 12.12 14.72 -9.96
C ASP A 247 11.32 14.74 -8.66
N ILE A 248 11.75 13.97 -7.66
CA ILE A 248 11.06 13.87 -6.37
C ILE A 248 10.93 15.22 -5.65
N LYS A 249 11.87 16.17 -5.87
CA LYS A 249 11.80 17.50 -5.30
C LYS A 249 10.74 18.36 -5.95
N ALA A 250 10.43 18.12 -7.22
CA ALA A 250 9.41 18.84 -7.97
C ALA A 250 8.01 18.23 -7.78
N ARG A 251 7.92 16.91 -7.79
CA ARG A 251 6.68 16.15 -7.56
C ARG A 251 6.96 14.98 -6.64
N HIS A 252 6.83 15.24 -5.36
CA HIS A 252 7.16 14.27 -4.33
C HIS A 252 6.23 13.06 -4.38
N ILE A 253 6.81 11.87 -4.50
CA ILE A 253 6.12 10.59 -4.47
C ILE A 253 6.39 9.86 -3.16
N VAL A 254 5.36 9.25 -2.59
CA VAL A 254 5.44 8.35 -1.44
C VAL A 254 4.61 7.10 -1.69
N VAL A 255 4.98 6.01 -1.03
CA VAL A 255 4.23 4.75 -1.06
C VAL A 255 3.83 4.39 0.35
N GLY A 256 2.56 4.07 0.56
CA GLY A 256 2.01 3.68 1.86
C GLY A 256 1.25 2.37 1.80
N ARG A 257 1.49 1.52 2.78
CA ARG A 257 0.69 0.33 3.05
C ARG A 257 -0.30 0.66 4.15
N VAL A 258 -1.58 0.34 3.94
CA VAL A 258 -2.59 0.55 4.99
C VAL A 258 -2.16 -0.19 6.25
N ALA A 259 -2.05 0.56 7.34
CA ALA A 259 -1.79 -0.01 8.66
C ALA A 259 -3.07 -0.65 9.21
N LYS A 260 -2.92 -1.62 10.09
CA LYS A 260 -4.06 -2.24 10.76
C LYS A 260 -4.77 -1.23 11.65
N SER A 261 -6.10 -1.18 11.57
CA SER A 261 -6.90 -0.67 12.68
C SER A 261 -6.77 -1.64 13.85
N ASN A 262 -6.22 -1.17 14.95
CA ASN A 262 -6.26 -1.90 16.22
C ASN A 262 -7.71 -1.94 16.74
#